data_86df44f447a02da7ab7abb24d2ca49e0
#
_entry.id   86df44f447a02da7ab7abb24d2ca49e0
#
_cell.length_a   1.000
_cell.length_b   1.000
_cell.length_c   1.000
_cell.angle_alpha   90.00
_cell.angle_beta   90.00
_cell.angle_gamma   90.00
#
_symmetry.space_group_name_H-M   'P 1'
#
loop_
_entity.id
_entity.type
_entity.pdbx_description
1 polymer ?
#
loop_
_entity_poly.entity_id
_entity_poly.type
_entity_poly.pdbx_seq_one_letter_code
_entity_poly.pdbx_strand_id
1 'polypeptide(L)'
;RSDQVIRVINLYDFLSSGRMPLTQFQDGDVILVKARGHTVECSGDLINPGRFEFGSQRNDLMSLLSLASPKPDATSVSIRRIQDGQSRVHVLDLAEQPVFELLPGDEIKVTSREVAGNLLVSFSGEHAGVERKVFPLGTTLADVIQAIQPTELSHLAAVQLFRKSLAERQRELIGQSLDNLERQVMTASSVSLEEAQLRQVEAETILSFIHRARKVKPMGQIVINNLAEAKKLRIQDGDVVHVPRKSNLVLVHGEINYPNTQIFNAKDSVQSYIKRAGGFSENANKKELVLVKANGLVRSIGSGRFYDLEPGDEIIVLAAPDSKKLMFAKEISTIMYQIALGARVVVGL
;
A
#
# COMPACT_ATOMS: atom_id res chain seq x y z
N ARG A 1 -52.89 38.22 -2.11
CA ARG A 1 -52.86 36.99 -1.27
C ARG A 1 -51.93 37.28 -0.12
N SER A 2 -52.30 36.91 1.12
CA SER A 2 -51.53 37.12 2.33
C SER A 2 -50.21 36.42 2.24
N ASP A 3 -49.10 37.00 2.76
CA ASP A 3 -47.73 36.43 2.88
C ASP A 3 -47.68 35.19 3.76
N GLN A 4 -48.55 34.24 3.54
CA GLN A 4 -48.66 33.06 4.36
C GLN A 4 -47.90 31.90 3.72
N VAL A 5 -46.92 31.33 4.45
CA VAL A 5 -46.23 30.11 4.04
C VAL A 5 -47.23 28.95 4.02
N ILE A 6 -47.54 28.45 2.82
CA ILE A 6 -48.51 27.38 2.62
C ILE A 6 -47.89 26.02 2.91
N ARG A 7 -46.63 25.82 2.58
CA ARG A 7 -45.94 24.54 2.76
C ARG A 7 -44.43 24.70 2.84
N VAL A 8 -43.82 23.93 3.71
CA VAL A 8 -42.37 23.77 3.80
C VAL A 8 -42.02 22.38 3.27
N ILE A 9 -41.08 22.30 2.33
CA ILE A 9 -40.57 21.04 1.77
C ILE A 9 -39.16 20.85 2.26
N ASN A 10 -38.92 19.74 2.94
CA ASN A 10 -37.60 19.34 3.37
C ASN A 10 -36.99 18.37 2.35
N LEU A 11 -35.93 18.79 1.65
CA LEU A 11 -35.27 17.99 0.63
C LEU A 11 -34.51 16.78 1.21
N TYR A 12 -34.12 16.81 2.47
CA TYR A 12 -33.50 15.64 3.11
C TYR A 12 -34.45 14.45 3.24
N ASP A 13 -35.77 14.70 3.43
CA ASP A 13 -36.76 13.63 3.46
C ASP A 13 -36.86 12.95 2.08
N PHE A 14 -36.68 13.69 1.01
CA PHE A 14 -36.62 13.14 -0.34
C PHE A 14 -35.32 12.36 -0.54
N LEU A 15 -34.17 12.91 -0.17
CA LEU A 15 -32.86 12.24 -0.31
C LEU A 15 -32.77 10.93 0.49
N SER A 16 -33.41 10.87 1.67
CA SER A 16 -33.36 9.69 2.54
C SER A 16 -34.39 8.62 2.17
N SER A 17 -35.58 9.01 1.68
CA SER A 17 -36.71 8.09 1.48
C SER A 17 -37.15 7.94 0.03
N GLY A 18 -36.62 8.76 -0.88
CA GLY A 18 -37.10 8.88 -2.26
C GLY A 18 -38.52 9.47 -2.41
N ARG A 19 -39.13 9.89 -1.31
CA ARG A 19 -40.50 10.39 -1.28
C ARG A 19 -40.50 11.91 -1.29
N MET A 20 -41.06 12.49 -2.34
CA MET A 20 -41.31 13.94 -2.42
C MET A 20 -42.82 14.20 -2.25
N PRO A 21 -43.21 15.13 -1.36
CA PRO A 21 -44.62 15.45 -1.24
C PRO A 21 -45.10 16.06 -2.55
N LEU A 22 -46.15 15.48 -3.12
CA LEU A 22 -46.81 16.03 -4.32
C LEU A 22 -47.36 17.42 -3.99
N THR A 23 -46.82 18.43 -4.65
CA THR A 23 -47.26 19.81 -4.52
C THR A 23 -47.65 20.31 -5.90
N GLN A 24 -48.93 20.65 -6.05
CA GLN A 24 -49.41 21.32 -7.25
C GLN A 24 -49.19 22.82 -7.11
N PHE A 25 -48.41 23.39 -8.00
CA PHE A 25 -48.21 24.84 -8.10
C PHE A 25 -49.36 25.48 -8.82
N GLN A 26 -49.73 26.65 -8.38
CA GLN A 26 -50.73 27.50 -9.02
C GLN A 26 -50.08 28.77 -9.53
N ASP A 27 -50.75 29.41 -10.48
CA ASP A 27 -50.26 30.68 -11.00
C ASP A 27 -50.15 31.73 -9.89
N GLY A 28 -49.01 32.37 -9.79
CA GLY A 28 -48.67 33.34 -8.75
C GLY A 28 -48.08 32.73 -7.47
N ASP A 29 -47.82 31.42 -7.41
CA ASP A 29 -47.06 30.83 -6.30
C ASP A 29 -45.60 31.25 -6.33
N VAL A 30 -45.04 31.49 -5.17
CA VAL A 30 -43.63 31.86 -5.01
C VAL A 30 -42.89 30.74 -4.27
N ILE A 31 -41.80 30.26 -4.87
CA ILE A 31 -40.89 29.31 -4.24
C ILE A 31 -39.77 30.11 -3.56
N LEU A 32 -39.73 30.07 -2.22
CA LEU A 32 -38.70 30.73 -1.47
C LEU A 32 -37.64 29.69 -1.04
N VAL A 33 -36.43 29.83 -1.58
CA VAL A 33 -35.24 29.11 -1.09
C VAL A 33 -34.53 30.00 -0.07
N LYS A 34 -34.54 29.59 1.19
CA LYS A 34 -33.89 30.32 2.27
C LYS A 34 -32.35 30.20 2.18
N ALA A 35 -31.65 31.15 2.83
CA ALA A 35 -30.22 31.00 3.05
C ALA A 35 -29.93 29.72 3.89
N ARG A 36 -28.75 29.14 3.67
CA ARG A 36 -28.31 27.96 4.40
C ARG A 36 -28.36 28.23 5.93
N GLY A 37 -28.99 27.33 6.66
CA GLY A 37 -29.09 27.37 8.11
C GLY A 37 -27.84 26.88 8.81
N HIS A 38 -28.04 26.37 10.01
CA HIS A 38 -26.96 25.80 10.81
C HIS A 38 -26.45 24.49 10.21
N THR A 39 -25.13 24.32 10.14
CA THR A 39 -24.51 23.13 9.57
C THR A 39 -23.60 22.45 10.55
N VAL A 40 -23.48 21.12 10.41
CA VAL A 40 -22.50 20.25 11.04
C VAL A 40 -21.72 19.52 9.97
N GLU A 41 -20.47 19.16 10.27
CA GLU A 41 -19.61 18.41 9.36
C GLU A 41 -19.51 16.96 9.82
N CYS A 42 -19.83 16.01 8.92
CA CYS A 42 -19.70 14.58 9.17
C CYS A 42 -18.62 13.96 8.31
N SER A 43 -17.72 13.23 8.95
CA SER A 43 -16.58 12.57 8.31
C SER A 43 -16.33 11.17 8.89
N GLY A 44 -15.39 10.41 8.29
CA GLY A 44 -15.01 9.08 8.76
C GLY A 44 -15.75 7.95 8.04
N ASP A 45 -16.11 6.89 8.77
CA ASP A 45 -16.71 5.68 8.22
C ASP A 45 -18.21 5.83 7.93
N LEU A 46 -18.49 6.62 6.92
CA LEU A 46 -19.82 6.95 6.41
C LEU A 46 -19.94 6.58 4.94
N ILE A 47 -21.17 6.28 4.50
CA ILE A 47 -21.49 6.11 3.08
C ILE A 47 -21.62 7.49 2.43
N ASN A 48 -22.23 8.45 3.14
CA ASN A 48 -22.48 9.82 2.69
C ASN A 48 -21.78 10.83 3.61
N PRO A 49 -20.44 10.95 3.57
CA PRO A 49 -19.74 11.98 4.33
C PRO A 49 -20.02 13.36 3.72
N GLY A 50 -20.06 14.40 4.56
CA GLY A 50 -20.30 15.75 4.08
C GLY A 50 -20.77 16.71 5.14
N ARG A 51 -21.24 17.89 4.67
CA ARG A 51 -21.80 18.93 5.53
C ARG A 51 -23.31 18.88 5.44
N PHE A 52 -23.96 18.70 6.58
CA PHE A 52 -25.41 18.60 6.71
C PHE A 52 -25.96 19.86 7.36
N GLU A 53 -27.05 20.34 6.80
CA GLU A 53 -27.85 21.43 7.34
C GLU A 53 -28.98 20.86 8.19
N PHE A 54 -29.25 21.42 9.35
CA PHE A 54 -30.39 21.05 10.15
C PHE A 54 -31.19 22.28 10.61
N GLY A 55 -32.48 22.09 10.69
CA GLY A 55 -33.43 23.09 11.19
C GLY A 55 -33.73 22.85 12.69
N SER A 56 -34.46 23.79 13.28
CA SER A 56 -34.81 23.77 14.70
C SER A 56 -35.59 22.56 15.21
N GLN A 57 -36.01 21.65 14.33
CA GLN A 57 -36.81 20.48 14.71
C GLN A 57 -36.05 19.14 14.63
N ARG A 58 -34.82 19.10 14.11
CA ARG A 58 -34.04 17.86 13.92
C ARG A 58 -32.57 18.14 14.10
N ASN A 59 -32.19 18.39 15.34
CA ASN A 59 -30.79 18.62 15.72
C ASN A 59 -30.22 17.46 16.54
N ASP A 60 -30.81 16.28 16.46
CA ASP A 60 -30.31 15.11 17.14
C ASP A 60 -29.32 14.29 16.28
N LEU A 61 -28.36 13.68 16.95
CA LEU A 61 -27.28 12.90 16.32
C LEU A 61 -27.82 11.74 15.47
N MET A 62 -28.83 11.02 15.95
CA MET A 62 -29.33 9.81 15.25
C MET A 62 -30.05 10.17 13.95
N SER A 63 -30.82 11.25 13.95
CA SER A 63 -31.42 11.78 12.71
C SER A 63 -30.38 12.16 11.67
N LEU A 64 -29.26 12.78 12.11
CA LEU A 64 -28.15 13.11 11.22
C LEU A 64 -27.46 11.85 10.68
N LEU A 65 -27.16 10.87 11.57
CA LEU A 65 -26.52 9.63 11.17
C LEU A 65 -27.37 8.80 10.20
N SER A 66 -28.72 8.90 10.29
CA SER A 66 -29.60 8.26 9.31
C SER A 66 -29.40 8.80 7.88
N LEU A 67 -29.02 10.07 7.74
CA LEU A 67 -28.70 10.70 6.45
C LEU A 67 -27.26 10.42 6.00
N ALA A 68 -26.31 10.51 6.94
CA ALA A 68 -24.90 10.27 6.69
C ALA A 68 -24.58 8.78 6.44
N SER A 69 -25.48 7.87 6.88
CA SER A 69 -25.42 6.43 6.69
C SER A 69 -24.06 5.85 7.15
N PRO A 70 -23.86 5.60 8.45
CA PRO A 70 -22.67 4.91 8.94
C PRO A 70 -22.47 3.58 8.23
N LYS A 71 -21.22 3.21 7.97
CA LYS A 71 -20.90 1.88 7.46
C LYS A 71 -21.30 0.80 8.47
N PRO A 72 -21.55 -0.45 8.04
CA PRO A 72 -22.01 -1.52 8.92
C PRO A 72 -21.08 -1.84 10.09
N ASP A 73 -19.80 -1.52 9.95
CA ASP A 73 -18.73 -1.73 10.93
C ASP A 73 -18.47 -0.52 11.84
N ALA A 74 -19.20 0.58 11.64
CA ALA A 74 -19.11 1.77 12.48
C ALA A 74 -19.57 1.46 13.92
N THR A 75 -18.73 1.80 14.90
CA THR A 75 -19.01 1.48 16.31
C THR A 75 -19.05 2.69 17.22
N SER A 76 -18.38 3.76 16.85
CA SER A 76 -18.30 4.95 17.71
C SER A 76 -18.38 6.25 16.91
N VAL A 77 -18.85 7.29 17.56
CA VAL A 77 -18.90 8.64 17.02
C VAL A 77 -18.21 9.59 18.00
N SER A 78 -17.30 10.41 17.48
CA SER A 78 -16.70 11.50 18.22
C SER A 78 -17.27 12.83 17.71
N ILE A 79 -17.68 13.69 18.64
CA ILE A 79 -18.25 15.01 18.34
C ILE A 79 -17.32 16.04 18.94
N ARG A 80 -16.69 16.83 18.09
CA ARG A 80 -15.87 17.96 18.50
C ARG A 80 -16.70 19.24 18.46
N ARG A 81 -16.83 19.88 19.60
CA ARG A 81 -17.55 21.15 19.79
C ARG A 81 -16.61 22.23 20.28
N ILE A 82 -16.66 23.38 19.64
CA ILE A 82 -15.95 24.57 20.13
C ILE A 82 -16.95 25.46 20.84
N GLN A 83 -16.78 25.64 22.12
CA GLN A 83 -17.63 26.49 22.95
C GLN A 83 -16.74 27.36 23.84
N ASP A 84 -16.98 28.67 23.87
CA ASP A 84 -16.21 29.66 24.65
C ASP A 84 -14.68 29.62 24.40
N GLY A 85 -14.28 29.34 23.14
CA GLY A 85 -12.88 29.19 22.74
C GLY A 85 -12.21 27.91 23.19
N GLN A 86 -12.94 26.99 23.82
CA GLN A 86 -12.43 25.68 24.23
C GLN A 86 -12.99 24.57 23.35
N SER A 87 -12.12 23.63 22.96
CA SER A 87 -12.52 22.43 22.23
C SER A 87 -12.88 21.31 23.22
N ARG A 88 -14.10 20.80 23.12
CA ARG A 88 -14.56 19.64 23.86
C ARG A 88 -14.85 18.49 22.89
N VAL A 89 -14.45 17.30 23.27
CA VAL A 89 -14.71 16.08 22.48
C VAL A 89 -15.58 15.13 23.28
N HIS A 90 -16.73 14.77 22.71
CA HIS A 90 -17.60 13.73 23.23
C HIS A 90 -17.42 12.46 22.39
N VAL A 91 -17.20 11.32 23.04
CA VAL A 91 -17.10 10.03 22.35
C VAL A 91 -18.26 9.17 22.83
N LEU A 92 -19.06 8.71 21.88
CA LEU A 92 -20.30 7.96 22.13
C LEU A 92 -20.24 6.62 21.38
N ASP A 93 -20.78 5.57 21.98
CA ASP A 93 -20.93 4.25 21.35
C ASP A 93 -22.24 4.23 20.55
N LEU A 94 -22.16 3.85 19.27
CA LEU A 94 -23.33 3.78 18.40
C LEU A 94 -24.30 2.64 18.77
N ALA A 95 -23.80 1.58 19.41
CA ALA A 95 -24.63 0.46 19.86
C ALA A 95 -25.63 0.87 20.94
N GLU A 96 -25.32 1.91 21.72
CA GLU A 96 -26.18 2.44 22.77
C GLU A 96 -27.26 3.39 22.24
N GLN A 97 -27.30 3.66 20.93
CA GLN A 97 -28.19 4.63 20.29
C GLN A 97 -28.23 5.98 21.04
N PRO A 98 -27.07 6.67 21.14
CA PRO A 98 -26.93 7.81 22.02
C PRO A 98 -27.84 8.96 21.65
N VAL A 99 -28.56 9.50 22.62
CA VAL A 99 -29.31 10.74 22.47
C VAL A 99 -28.36 11.92 22.69
N PHE A 100 -28.06 12.67 21.65
CA PHE A 100 -27.13 13.79 21.71
C PHE A 100 -27.64 14.94 20.83
N GLU A 101 -27.78 16.13 21.41
CA GLU A 101 -28.18 17.31 20.70
C GLU A 101 -26.98 17.98 20.04
N LEU A 102 -27.08 18.19 18.72
CA LEU A 102 -26.06 18.81 17.90
C LEU A 102 -26.22 20.34 17.91
N LEU A 103 -25.09 21.05 17.96
CA LEU A 103 -25.02 22.50 17.85
C LEU A 103 -24.36 22.91 16.54
N PRO A 104 -24.64 24.14 16.06
CA PRO A 104 -24.00 24.68 14.87
C PRO A 104 -22.48 24.65 14.98
N GLY A 105 -21.83 24.13 13.93
CA GLY A 105 -20.37 24.04 13.89
C GLY A 105 -19.78 22.81 14.57
N ASP A 106 -20.59 21.88 15.08
CA ASP A 106 -20.10 20.59 15.56
C ASP A 106 -19.43 19.81 14.41
N GLU A 107 -18.28 19.23 14.70
CA GLU A 107 -17.58 18.31 13.81
C GLU A 107 -17.77 16.88 14.31
N ILE A 108 -18.35 16.06 13.47
CA ILE A 108 -18.73 14.68 13.78
C ILE A 108 -17.84 13.74 12.99
N LYS A 109 -17.15 12.86 13.71
CA LYS A 109 -16.36 11.82 13.08
C LYS A 109 -16.86 10.46 13.54
N VAL A 110 -17.36 9.68 12.57
CA VAL A 110 -17.74 8.30 12.79
C VAL A 110 -16.53 7.41 12.57
N THR A 111 -16.30 6.51 13.50
CA THR A 111 -15.19 5.57 13.43
C THR A 111 -15.72 4.16 13.59
N SER A 112 -15.28 3.28 12.71
CA SER A 112 -15.36 1.85 12.98
C SER A 112 -14.34 1.58 14.07
N ARG A 113 -14.78 1.04 15.21
CA ARG A 113 -13.83 0.28 15.99
C ARG A 113 -13.36 -0.80 15.02
N GLU A 114 -12.08 -0.79 14.65
CA GLU A 114 -11.49 -2.05 14.22
C GLU A 114 -12.01 -3.07 15.22
N VAL A 115 -12.79 -4.04 14.73
CA VAL A 115 -13.46 -5.00 15.62
C VAL A 115 -12.35 -5.56 16.46
N ALA A 116 -12.29 -5.10 17.71
CA ALA A 116 -11.21 -5.45 18.60
C ALA A 116 -11.29 -6.95 18.80
N GLY A 117 -10.59 -7.69 17.97
CA GLY A 117 -10.57 -9.12 18.10
C GLY A 117 -10.24 -9.94 16.85
N ASN A 118 -10.53 -9.51 15.65
CA ASN A 118 -10.38 -10.38 14.48
C ASN A 118 -9.61 -9.70 13.36
N LEU A 119 -8.60 -10.40 12.82
CA LEU A 119 -7.77 -9.99 11.72
C LEU A 119 -8.04 -10.89 10.52
N LEU A 120 -8.35 -10.32 9.37
CA LEU A 120 -8.51 -11.07 8.12
C LEU A 120 -7.15 -11.26 7.46
N VAL A 121 -6.72 -12.50 7.30
CA VAL A 121 -5.47 -12.86 6.60
C VAL A 121 -5.83 -13.58 5.30
N SER A 122 -5.19 -13.17 4.22
CA SER A 122 -5.31 -13.83 2.93
C SER A 122 -4.15 -14.78 2.70
N PHE A 123 -4.44 -15.94 2.10
CA PHE A 123 -3.43 -16.92 1.71
C PHE A 123 -3.32 -16.98 0.20
N SER A 124 -2.11 -17.17 -0.30
CA SER A 124 -1.85 -17.33 -1.73
C SER A 124 -0.72 -18.33 -1.98
N GLY A 125 -0.60 -18.81 -3.20
CA GLY A 125 0.42 -19.77 -3.60
C GLY A 125 0.01 -21.22 -3.39
N GLU A 126 0.93 -22.08 -3.00
CA GLU A 126 0.77 -23.53 -2.95
C GLU A 126 0.24 -23.99 -1.57
N HIS A 127 -1.08 -24.07 -1.42
CA HIS A 127 -1.75 -24.58 -0.23
C HIS A 127 -3.12 -25.19 -0.59
N ALA A 128 -3.64 -26.10 0.24
CA ALA A 128 -4.92 -26.76 0.04
C ALA A 128 -6.08 -26.10 0.82
N GLY A 129 -5.81 -25.10 1.66
CA GLY A 129 -6.80 -24.47 2.52
C GLY A 129 -7.59 -23.36 1.85
N VAL A 130 -8.37 -22.66 2.67
CA VAL A 130 -9.15 -21.48 2.23
C VAL A 130 -8.23 -20.31 1.91
N GLU A 131 -8.64 -19.47 0.96
CA GLU A 131 -7.88 -18.29 0.54
C GLU A 131 -7.91 -17.17 1.59
N ARG A 132 -8.87 -17.18 2.51
CA ARG A 132 -9.00 -16.17 3.57
C ARG A 132 -9.43 -16.81 4.88
N LYS A 133 -8.80 -16.38 5.96
CA LYS A 133 -9.14 -16.87 7.31
C LYS A 133 -9.04 -15.74 8.31
N VAL A 134 -9.93 -15.78 9.30
CA VAL A 134 -9.97 -14.80 10.39
C VAL A 134 -9.19 -15.34 11.58
N PHE A 135 -8.37 -14.50 12.17
CA PHE A 135 -7.53 -14.78 13.34
C PHE A 135 -7.78 -13.78 14.47
N PRO A 136 -7.68 -14.17 15.73
CA PRO A 136 -7.76 -13.25 16.86
C PRO A 136 -6.67 -12.18 16.85
N LEU A 137 -6.96 -11.00 17.40
CA LEU A 137 -5.95 -9.97 17.62
C LEU A 137 -4.82 -10.51 18.50
N GLY A 138 -3.57 -10.22 18.11
CA GLY A 138 -2.40 -10.69 18.82
C GLY A 138 -1.81 -11.99 18.27
N THR A 139 -2.50 -12.68 17.35
CA THR A 139 -1.98 -13.86 16.64
C THR A 139 -0.64 -13.56 16.00
N THR A 140 0.29 -14.49 16.11
CA THR A 140 1.61 -14.37 15.47
C THR A 140 1.61 -15.01 14.08
N LEU A 141 2.59 -14.65 13.27
CA LEU A 141 2.77 -15.30 11.97
C LEU A 141 3.05 -16.79 12.11
N ALA A 142 3.72 -17.22 13.18
CA ALA A 142 3.95 -18.66 13.44
C ALA A 142 2.62 -19.42 13.61
N ASP A 143 1.65 -18.84 14.33
CA ASP A 143 0.32 -19.43 14.50
C ASP A 143 -0.43 -19.51 13.18
N VAL A 144 -0.29 -18.47 12.33
CA VAL A 144 -0.87 -18.47 10.98
C VAL A 144 -0.23 -19.54 10.10
N ILE A 145 1.10 -19.70 10.13
CA ILE A 145 1.80 -20.75 9.38
C ILE A 145 1.33 -22.15 9.81
N GLN A 146 1.13 -22.38 11.12
CA GLN A 146 0.60 -23.65 11.63
C GLN A 146 -0.84 -23.93 11.17
N ALA A 147 -1.61 -22.89 10.90
CA ALA A 147 -2.98 -23.02 10.42
C ALA A 147 -3.10 -23.24 8.90
N ILE A 148 -2.00 -23.20 8.16
CA ILE A 148 -1.96 -23.52 6.72
C ILE A 148 -2.14 -25.03 6.54
N GLN A 149 -2.97 -25.40 5.57
CA GLN A 149 -3.07 -26.78 5.11
C GLN A 149 -2.10 -26.99 3.92
N PRO A 150 -0.92 -27.61 4.15
CA PRO A 150 0.06 -27.74 3.09
C PRO A 150 -0.31 -28.83 2.10
N THR A 151 0.12 -28.67 0.85
CA THR A 151 0.24 -29.73 -0.14
C THR A 151 1.66 -30.36 -0.07
N GLU A 152 1.90 -31.44 -0.79
CA GLU A 152 3.24 -32.03 -0.92
C GLU A 152 4.26 -31.03 -1.52
N LEU A 153 3.75 -30.09 -2.34
CA LEU A 153 4.55 -29.10 -3.05
C LEU A 153 4.69 -27.78 -2.28
N SER A 154 4.03 -27.61 -1.13
CA SER A 154 4.14 -26.39 -0.31
C SER A 154 5.52 -26.26 0.31
N HIS A 155 6.15 -25.07 0.15
CA HIS A 155 7.44 -24.76 0.75
C HIS A 155 7.25 -23.90 2.01
N LEU A 156 6.81 -24.50 3.12
CA LEU A 156 6.51 -23.78 4.36
C LEU A 156 7.71 -23.07 4.96
N ALA A 157 8.92 -23.55 4.76
CA ALA A 157 10.14 -22.90 5.22
C ALA A 157 10.43 -21.57 4.51
N ALA A 158 9.84 -21.37 3.32
CA ALA A 158 10.02 -20.19 2.50
C ALA A 158 8.76 -19.28 2.48
N VAL A 159 7.85 -19.43 3.44
CA VAL A 159 6.65 -18.59 3.55
C VAL A 159 7.04 -17.12 3.60
N GLN A 160 6.27 -16.31 2.89
CA GLN A 160 6.45 -14.88 2.74
C GLN A 160 5.23 -14.15 3.28
N LEU A 161 5.45 -13.01 3.94
CA LEU A 161 4.39 -12.13 4.41
C LEU A 161 4.44 -10.81 3.66
N PHE A 162 3.30 -10.38 3.14
CA PHE A 162 3.12 -9.10 2.47
C PHE A 162 2.14 -8.24 3.26
N ARG A 163 2.52 -6.98 3.48
CA ARG A 163 1.74 -6.01 4.26
C ARG A 163 1.57 -4.71 3.50
N LYS A 164 0.32 -4.29 3.34
CA LYS A 164 -0.03 -3.10 2.54
C LYS A 164 0.60 -1.82 3.09
N SER A 165 0.55 -1.60 4.40
CA SER A 165 1.15 -0.42 5.04
C SER A 165 2.66 -0.31 4.78
N LEU A 166 3.35 -1.45 4.73
CA LEU A 166 4.77 -1.49 4.40
C LEU A 166 5.03 -1.23 2.91
N ALA A 167 4.17 -1.74 2.03
CA ALA A 167 4.24 -1.45 0.59
C ALA A 167 4.10 0.06 0.31
N GLU A 168 3.17 0.72 0.98
CA GLU A 168 2.97 2.16 0.91
C GLU A 168 4.22 2.90 1.40
N ARG A 169 4.77 2.51 2.53
CA ARG A 169 6.00 3.10 3.08
C ARG A 169 7.21 2.89 2.18
N GLN A 170 7.38 1.70 1.61
CA GLN A 170 8.46 1.43 0.65
C GLN A 170 8.31 2.31 -0.60
N ARG A 171 7.09 2.48 -1.10
CA ARG A 171 6.81 3.36 -2.23
C ARG A 171 7.18 4.81 -1.97
N GLU A 172 6.87 5.33 -0.78
CA GLU A 172 7.26 6.68 -0.36
C GLU A 172 8.79 6.84 -0.35
N LEU A 173 9.51 5.89 0.26
CA LEU A 173 10.97 5.93 0.36
C LEU A 173 11.65 5.87 -1.00
N ILE A 174 11.18 5.01 -1.90
CA ILE A 174 11.67 4.94 -3.28
C ILE A 174 11.37 6.26 -3.99
N GLY A 175 10.17 6.81 -3.84
CA GLY A 175 9.79 8.10 -4.41
C GLY A 175 10.72 9.22 -3.96
N GLN A 176 10.99 9.34 -2.66
CA GLN A 176 11.92 10.33 -2.11
C GLN A 176 13.34 10.18 -2.66
N SER A 177 13.82 8.93 -2.83
CA SER A 177 15.13 8.66 -3.41
C SER A 177 15.20 9.08 -4.88
N LEU A 178 14.13 8.81 -5.64
CA LEU A 178 14.02 9.24 -7.05
C LEU A 178 13.92 10.76 -7.20
N ASP A 179 13.18 11.43 -6.33
CA ASP A 179 13.06 12.89 -6.32
C ASP A 179 14.39 13.56 -5.95
N ASN A 180 15.17 12.95 -5.06
CA ASN A 180 16.51 13.42 -4.74
C ASN A 180 17.46 13.26 -5.93
N LEU A 181 17.43 12.12 -6.60
CA LEU A 181 18.25 11.88 -7.80
C LEU A 181 17.87 12.86 -8.93
N GLU A 182 16.59 13.07 -9.17
CA GLU A 182 16.10 14.02 -10.19
C GLU A 182 16.60 15.44 -9.92
N ARG A 183 16.52 15.92 -8.68
CA ARG A 183 17.04 17.23 -8.29
C ARG A 183 18.55 17.34 -8.50
N GLN A 184 19.32 16.31 -8.12
CA GLN A 184 20.75 16.29 -8.30
C GLN A 184 21.15 16.36 -9.79
N VAL A 185 20.44 15.60 -10.64
CA VAL A 185 20.65 15.62 -12.09
C VAL A 185 20.34 16.99 -12.68
N MET A 186 19.25 17.62 -12.26
CA MET A 186 18.85 18.93 -12.77
C MET A 186 19.75 20.09 -12.29
N THR A 187 20.41 19.93 -11.14
CA THR A 187 21.28 20.97 -10.57
C THR A 187 22.76 20.76 -10.86
N ALA A 188 23.13 19.66 -11.53
CA ALA A 188 24.51 19.39 -11.90
C ALA A 188 25.04 20.43 -12.91
N SER A 189 26.07 21.16 -12.50
CA SER A 189 26.74 22.15 -13.36
C SER A 189 27.87 21.52 -14.19
N SER A 190 28.18 22.10 -15.34
CA SER A 190 29.30 21.73 -16.23
C SER A 190 30.30 22.87 -16.31
N VAL A 191 31.57 22.52 -16.44
CA VAL A 191 32.68 23.50 -16.52
C VAL A 191 33.09 23.78 -17.97
N SER A 192 32.76 22.88 -18.90
CA SER A 192 33.06 23.03 -20.34
C SER A 192 31.86 22.71 -21.23
N LEU A 193 31.89 23.13 -22.48
CA LEU A 193 30.84 22.88 -23.47
C LEU A 193 30.73 21.38 -23.81
N GLU A 194 31.86 20.69 -23.89
CA GLU A 194 31.90 19.24 -24.13
C GLU A 194 31.31 18.47 -22.96
N GLU A 195 31.61 18.89 -21.73
CA GLU A 195 31.02 18.35 -20.53
C GLU A 195 29.51 18.61 -20.48
N ALA A 196 29.02 19.76 -20.90
CA ALA A 196 27.61 20.11 -20.95
C ALA A 196 26.82 19.18 -21.90
N GLN A 197 27.35 18.85 -23.08
CA GLN A 197 26.72 17.92 -24.02
C GLN A 197 26.67 16.49 -23.45
N LEU A 198 27.74 16.02 -22.82
CA LEU A 198 27.77 14.72 -22.17
C LEU A 198 26.75 14.66 -21.03
N ARG A 199 26.65 15.70 -20.22
CA ARG A 199 25.70 15.84 -19.14
C ARG A 199 24.24 15.82 -19.58
N GLN A 200 23.96 16.43 -20.75
CA GLN A 200 22.61 16.40 -21.28
C GLN A 200 22.17 14.96 -21.63
N VAL A 201 23.00 14.18 -22.31
CA VAL A 201 22.73 12.79 -22.65
C VAL A 201 22.59 11.92 -21.38
N GLU A 202 23.47 12.15 -20.41
CA GLU A 202 23.41 11.50 -19.10
C GLU A 202 22.08 11.80 -18.39
N ALA A 203 21.70 13.08 -18.34
CA ALA A 203 20.46 13.51 -17.71
C ALA A 203 19.22 12.86 -18.34
N GLU A 204 19.12 12.80 -19.67
CA GLU A 204 18.03 12.15 -20.38
C GLU A 204 17.94 10.66 -20.03
N THR A 205 19.08 9.98 -19.95
CA THR A 205 19.15 8.56 -19.56
C THR A 205 18.65 8.35 -18.13
N ILE A 206 19.10 9.19 -17.20
CA ILE A 206 18.71 9.11 -15.79
C ILE A 206 17.23 9.46 -15.61
N LEU A 207 16.71 10.47 -16.28
CA LEU A 207 15.28 10.82 -16.25
C LEU A 207 14.40 9.69 -16.80
N SER A 208 14.86 9.02 -17.86
CA SER A 208 14.19 7.81 -18.37
C SER A 208 14.16 6.68 -17.34
N PHE A 209 15.25 6.45 -16.62
CA PHE A 209 15.32 5.51 -15.51
C PHE A 209 14.33 5.90 -14.41
N ILE A 210 14.34 7.15 -13.95
CA ILE A 210 13.43 7.66 -12.91
C ILE A 210 11.97 7.43 -13.30
N HIS A 211 11.63 7.73 -14.56
CA HIS A 211 10.25 7.54 -15.06
C HIS A 211 9.82 6.06 -15.01
N ARG A 212 10.71 5.13 -15.36
CA ARG A 212 10.44 3.69 -15.28
C ARG A 212 10.37 3.22 -13.82
N ALA A 213 11.29 3.66 -12.97
CA ALA A 213 11.38 3.29 -11.58
C ALA A 213 10.14 3.75 -10.76
N ARG A 214 9.56 4.92 -11.07
CA ARG A 214 8.31 5.39 -10.44
C ARG A 214 7.09 4.51 -10.71
N LYS A 215 7.10 3.68 -11.77
CA LYS A 215 6.01 2.75 -12.08
C LYS A 215 6.06 1.47 -11.25
N VAL A 216 7.17 1.19 -10.60
CA VAL A 216 7.35 0.00 -9.77
C VAL A 216 6.46 0.09 -8.54
N LYS A 217 5.73 -0.99 -8.27
CA LYS A 217 4.85 -1.12 -7.11
C LYS A 217 5.50 -2.07 -6.09
N PRO A 218 6.03 -1.57 -4.99
CA PRO A 218 6.51 -2.41 -3.91
C PRO A 218 5.40 -3.29 -3.35
N MET A 219 5.73 -4.52 -2.98
CA MET A 219 4.76 -5.49 -2.47
C MET A 219 4.64 -5.46 -0.94
N GLY A 220 5.54 -4.75 -0.24
CA GLY A 220 5.53 -4.70 1.22
C GLY A 220 5.93 -6.01 1.86
N GLN A 221 6.89 -6.72 1.26
CA GLN A 221 7.36 -8.00 1.77
C GLN A 221 8.10 -7.83 3.11
N ILE A 222 7.77 -8.70 4.06
CA ILE A 222 8.52 -8.92 5.29
C ILE A 222 9.27 -10.23 5.15
N VAL A 223 10.58 -10.14 5.15
CA VAL A 223 11.46 -11.31 5.07
C VAL A 223 11.55 -11.99 6.44
N ILE A 224 11.38 -13.29 6.46
CA ILE A 224 11.41 -14.11 7.65
C ILE A 224 12.50 -15.17 7.45
N ASN A 225 13.50 -15.16 8.33
CA ASN A 225 14.63 -16.08 8.20
C ASN A 225 14.39 -17.41 8.92
N ASN A 226 13.54 -17.41 9.95
CA ASN A 226 13.30 -18.60 10.75
C ASN A 226 11.99 -18.51 11.55
N LEU A 227 11.56 -19.63 12.10
CA LEU A 227 10.35 -19.73 12.89
C LEU A 227 10.38 -18.87 14.19
N ALA A 228 11.56 -18.61 14.75
CA ALA A 228 11.69 -17.77 15.94
C ALA A 228 11.32 -16.31 15.65
N GLU A 229 11.66 -15.82 14.47
CA GLU A 229 11.21 -14.49 13.99
C GLU A 229 9.72 -14.48 13.72
N ALA A 230 9.17 -15.54 13.12
CA ALA A 230 7.72 -15.65 12.88
C ALA A 230 6.91 -15.62 14.19
N LYS A 231 7.42 -16.19 15.30
CA LYS A 231 6.79 -16.13 16.63
C LYS A 231 6.77 -14.72 17.24
N LYS A 232 7.69 -13.85 16.84
CA LYS A 232 7.75 -12.46 17.33
C LYS A 232 6.89 -11.51 16.48
N LEU A 233 6.58 -11.88 15.26
CA LEU A 233 5.89 -11.04 14.30
C LEU A 233 4.38 -11.23 14.45
N ARG A 234 3.69 -10.17 14.91
CA ARG A 234 2.22 -10.14 14.97
C ARG A 234 1.66 -9.80 13.60
N ILE A 235 0.63 -10.52 13.20
CA ILE A 235 -0.11 -10.24 11.98
C ILE A 235 -0.97 -8.97 12.14
N GLN A 236 -1.30 -8.36 11.00
CA GLN A 236 -2.19 -7.21 10.90
C GLN A 236 -3.35 -7.54 9.95
N ASP A 237 -4.43 -6.79 10.09
CA ASP A 237 -5.57 -6.93 9.19
C ASP A 237 -5.15 -6.65 7.73
N GLY A 238 -5.62 -7.51 6.82
CA GLY A 238 -5.27 -7.43 5.40
C GLY A 238 -3.88 -7.97 5.03
N ASP A 239 -3.15 -8.56 5.98
CA ASP A 239 -1.88 -9.25 5.66
C ASP A 239 -2.11 -10.40 4.66
N VAL A 240 -1.16 -10.58 3.76
CA VAL A 240 -1.17 -11.68 2.79
C VAL A 240 0.00 -12.61 3.06
N VAL A 241 -0.31 -13.87 3.34
CA VAL A 241 0.68 -14.94 3.53
C VAL A 241 0.79 -15.75 2.24
N HIS A 242 1.95 -15.70 1.61
CA HIS A 242 2.23 -16.45 0.40
C HIS A 242 3.05 -17.71 0.71
N VAL A 243 2.57 -18.85 0.24
CA VAL A 243 3.27 -20.14 0.35
C VAL A 243 3.92 -20.45 -0.99
N PRO A 244 5.25 -20.33 -1.12
CA PRO A 244 5.91 -20.70 -2.36
C PRO A 244 5.79 -22.20 -2.65
N ARG A 245 5.84 -22.55 -3.93
CA ARG A 245 5.96 -23.94 -4.34
C ARG A 245 7.40 -24.40 -4.17
N LYS A 246 7.58 -25.63 -3.69
CA LYS A 246 8.90 -26.30 -3.71
C LYS A 246 9.39 -26.35 -5.15
N SER A 247 10.62 -25.94 -5.35
CA SER A 247 11.30 -25.99 -6.65
C SER A 247 12.63 -26.72 -6.49
N ASN A 248 13.03 -27.43 -7.48
CA ASN A 248 14.39 -28.00 -7.59
C ASN A 248 15.25 -27.22 -8.60
N LEU A 249 14.86 -26.00 -8.89
CA LEU A 249 15.45 -25.17 -9.93
C LEU A 249 16.14 -23.94 -9.32
N VAL A 250 17.10 -23.40 -10.05
CA VAL A 250 17.73 -22.09 -9.80
C VAL A 250 17.50 -21.26 -11.04
N LEU A 251 16.95 -20.04 -10.87
CA LEU A 251 16.77 -19.08 -11.93
C LEU A 251 18.01 -18.20 -12.05
N VAL A 252 18.53 -18.02 -13.26
CA VAL A 252 19.68 -17.15 -13.55
C VAL A 252 19.28 -16.14 -14.60
N HIS A 253 19.30 -14.85 -14.24
CA HIS A 253 18.83 -13.79 -15.14
C HIS A 253 19.49 -12.43 -14.88
N GLY A 254 19.07 -11.39 -15.62
CA GLY A 254 19.69 -10.09 -15.61
C GLY A 254 20.74 -9.99 -16.72
N GLU A 255 21.88 -9.34 -16.45
CA GLU A 255 22.97 -9.10 -17.39
C GLU A 255 23.82 -10.36 -17.64
N ILE A 256 23.21 -11.35 -18.23
CA ILE A 256 23.82 -12.60 -18.71
C ILE A 256 23.42 -12.86 -20.17
N ASN A 257 24.24 -13.63 -20.89
CA ASN A 257 24.00 -13.84 -22.31
C ASN A 257 22.72 -14.63 -22.62
N TYR A 258 22.41 -15.65 -21.81
CA TYR A 258 21.24 -16.52 -22.01
C TYR A 258 20.50 -16.75 -20.68
N PRO A 259 19.59 -15.84 -20.26
CA PRO A 259 18.76 -16.04 -19.10
C PRO A 259 18.02 -17.36 -19.16
N ASN A 260 18.17 -18.19 -18.11
CA ASN A 260 17.56 -19.52 -18.08
C ASN A 260 17.32 -20.02 -16.66
N THR A 261 16.55 -21.09 -16.58
CA THR A 261 16.31 -21.83 -15.35
C THR A 261 17.06 -23.16 -15.41
N GLN A 262 17.81 -23.51 -14.37
CA GLN A 262 18.66 -24.68 -14.30
C GLN A 262 18.29 -25.58 -13.12
N ILE A 263 18.51 -26.87 -13.25
CA ILE A 263 18.31 -27.82 -12.15
C ILE A 263 19.33 -27.52 -11.05
N PHE A 264 18.85 -27.47 -9.80
CA PHE A 264 19.71 -27.27 -8.64
C PHE A 264 20.66 -28.45 -8.44
N ASN A 265 21.93 -28.13 -8.17
CA ASN A 265 22.94 -29.09 -7.78
C ASN A 265 23.77 -28.51 -6.62
N ALA A 266 23.76 -29.17 -5.47
CA ALA A 266 24.45 -28.71 -4.25
C ALA A 266 25.99 -28.59 -4.41
N LYS A 267 26.57 -29.20 -5.45
CA LYS A 267 28.01 -29.11 -5.74
C LYS A 267 28.37 -27.92 -6.62
N ASP A 268 27.39 -27.26 -7.21
CA ASP A 268 27.61 -26.17 -8.14
C ASP A 268 27.70 -24.82 -7.42
N SER A 269 28.64 -24.01 -7.85
CA SER A 269 28.79 -22.62 -7.39
C SER A 269 27.93 -21.67 -8.23
N VAL A 270 27.68 -20.46 -7.72
CA VAL A 270 27.05 -19.35 -8.48
C VAL A 270 27.71 -19.16 -9.83
N GLN A 271 29.06 -19.23 -9.89
CA GLN A 271 29.83 -19.11 -11.10
C GLN A 271 29.52 -20.20 -12.13
N SER A 272 29.29 -21.45 -11.65
CA SER A 272 28.93 -22.57 -12.53
C SER A 272 27.59 -22.33 -13.22
N TYR A 273 26.60 -21.80 -12.47
CA TYR A 273 25.29 -21.45 -13.01
C TYR A 273 25.40 -20.33 -14.04
N ILE A 274 26.14 -19.25 -13.75
CA ILE A 274 26.38 -18.15 -14.68
C ILE A 274 27.10 -18.64 -15.95
N LYS A 275 28.10 -19.50 -15.82
CA LYS A 275 28.82 -20.08 -16.96
C LYS A 275 27.89 -20.88 -17.87
N ARG A 276 27.00 -21.70 -17.32
CA ARG A 276 25.99 -22.44 -18.10
C ARG A 276 24.94 -21.55 -18.75
N ALA A 277 24.73 -20.37 -18.20
CA ALA A 277 23.89 -19.34 -18.79
C ALA A 277 24.63 -18.50 -19.88
N GLY A 278 25.74 -19.01 -20.39
CA GLY A 278 26.55 -18.34 -21.42
C GLY A 278 27.48 -17.26 -20.91
N GLY A 279 27.63 -17.11 -19.58
CA GLY A 279 28.46 -16.10 -18.96
C GLY A 279 27.77 -14.71 -18.85
N PHE A 280 28.55 -13.76 -18.37
CA PHE A 280 28.11 -12.38 -18.21
C PHE A 280 27.94 -11.67 -19.55
N SER A 281 26.94 -10.81 -19.67
CA SER A 281 26.84 -9.88 -20.79
C SER A 281 27.92 -8.78 -20.70
N GLU A 282 28.03 -7.97 -21.76
CA GLU A 282 29.04 -6.93 -21.86
C GLU A 282 28.87 -5.87 -20.74
N ASN A 283 27.63 -5.57 -20.37
CA ASN A 283 27.30 -4.54 -19.39
C ASN A 283 27.12 -5.09 -17.96
N ALA A 284 27.51 -6.32 -17.69
CA ALA A 284 27.31 -6.97 -16.39
C ALA A 284 28.21 -6.43 -15.28
N ASN A 285 27.65 -6.21 -14.08
CA ASN A 285 28.44 -6.02 -12.87
C ASN A 285 28.99 -7.37 -12.37
N LYS A 286 30.19 -7.68 -12.81
CA LYS A 286 30.87 -8.96 -12.48
C LYS A 286 31.34 -9.05 -11.03
N LYS A 287 31.35 -7.94 -10.30
CA LYS A 287 31.87 -7.88 -8.93
C LYS A 287 30.77 -8.11 -7.90
N GLU A 288 29.57 -7.72 -8.21
CA GLU A 288 28.43 -7.72 -7.30
C GLU A 288 27.21 -8.35 -7.96
N LEU A 289 26.77 -9.44 -7.38
CA LEU A 289 25.60 -10.21 -7.81
C LEU A 289 24.54 -10.10 -6.74
N VAL A 290 23.29 -10.31 -7.11
CA VAL A 290 22.18 -10.39 -6.17
C VAL A 290 21.67 -11.82 -6.11
N LEU A 291 21.60 -12.37 -4.92
CA LEU A 291 20.98 -13.65 -4.63
C LEU A 291 19.64 -13.41 -3.95
N VAL A 292 18.57 -13.92 -4.54
CA VAL A 292 17.23 -13.91 -3.95
C VAL A 292 16.89 -15.33 -3.52
N LYS A 293 16.67 -15.51 -2.22
CA LYS A 293 16.25 -16.77 -1.64
C LYS A 293 14.76 -17.03 -1.88
N ALA A 294 14.35 -18.28 -1.82
CA ALA A 294 12.93 -18.66 -1.98
C ALA A 294 11.99 -17.93 -1.00
N ASN A 295 12.46 -17.57 0.21
CA ASN A 295 11.71 -16.77 1.18
C ASN A 295 11.70 -15.25 0.88
N GLY A 296 12.32 -14.84 -0.23
CA GLY A 296 12.42 -13.44 -0.63
C GLY A 296 13.56 -12.66 0.01
N LEU A 297 14.44 -13.31 0.77
CA LEU A 297 15.64 -12.67 1.29
C LEU A 297 16.57 -12.31 0.13
N VAL A 298 16.90 -11.03 0.01
CA VAL A 298 17.82 -10.51 -0.99
C VAL A 298 19.19 -10.27 -0.36
N ARG A 299 20.24 -10.78 -0.96
CA ARG A 299 21.63 -10.57 -0.53
C ARG A 299 22.50 -10.13 -1.70
N SER A 300 23.29 -9.10 -1.48
CA SER A 300 24.41 -8.82 -2.38
C SER A 300 25.53 -9.82 -2.11
N ILE A 301 26.01 -10.44 -3.16
CA ILE A 301 27.06 -11.46 -3.11
C ILE A 301 28.20 -11.10 -4.05
N GLY A 302 29.44 -11.31 -3.57
CA GLY A 302 30.63 -11.11 -4.41
C GLY A 302 30.86 -12.30 -5.35
N SER A 303 31.32 -12.06 -6.55
CA SER A 303 31.50 -13.09 -7.59
C SER A 303 32.49 -14.22 -7.27
N GLY A 304 33.27 -14.13 -6.17
CA GLY A 304 34.34 -15.05 -5.82
C GLY A 304 34.12 -15.94 -4.60
N ARG A 305 32.98 -15.89 -3.92
CA ARG A 305 32.74 -16.67 -2.70
C ARG A 305 31.76 -17.82 -2.94
N PHE A 306 31.97 -18.93 -2.23
CA PHE A 306 30.97 -19.98 -2.09
C PHE A 306 29.80 -19.45 -1.29
N TYR A 307 28.63 -19.48 -1.86
CA TYR A 307 27.36 -19.16 -1.20
C TYR A 307 26.51 -20.41 -1.15
N ASP A 308 25.81 -20.59 -0.04
CA ASP A 308 24.88 -21.69 0.15
C ASP A 308 23.63 -21.46 -0.71
N LEU A 309 23.67 -21.99 -1.93
CA LEU A 309 22.54 -21.98 -2.84
C LEU A 309 21.56 -23.07 -2.43
N GLU A 310 20.30 -22.74 -2.46
CA GLU A 310 19.19 -23.66 -2.21
C GLU A 310 18.27 -23.79 -3.40
N PRO A 311 17.52 -24.88 -3.49
CA PRO A 311 16.49 -25.01 -4.51
C PRO A 311 15.45 -23.88 -4.42
N GLY A 312 15.16 -23.24 -5.55
CA GLY A 312 14.23 -22.09 -5.62
C GLY A 312 14.91 -20.72 -5.51
N ASP A 313 16.25 -20.68 -5.37
CA ASP A 313 17.00 -19.44 -5.37
C ASP A 313 17.08 -18.80 -6.76
N GLU A 314 17.23 -17.48 -6.80
CA GLU A 314 17.40 -16.71 -8.01
C GLU A 314 18.75 -15.97 -7.96
N ILE A 315 19.55 -16.11 -9.01
CA ILE A 315 20.81 -15.39 -9.22
C ILE A 315 20.55 -14.25 -10.21
N ILE A 316 20.70 -13.03 -9.75
CA ILE A 316 20.48 -11.84 -10.56
C ILE A 316 21.82 -11.16 -10.80
N VAL A 317 22.14 -10.94 -12.06
CA VAL A 317 23.28 -10.16 -12.46
C VAL A 317 22.80 -8.75 -12.82
N LEU A 318 23.20 -7.75 -12.03
CA LEU A 318 22.83 -6.37 -12.30
C LEU A 318 23.70 -5.77 -13.40
N ALA A 319 23.20 -4.75 -14.09
CA ALA A 319 24.02 -3.94 -14.98
C ALA A 319 25.12 -3.24 -14.19
N ALA A 320 26.33 -3.21 -14.71
CA ALA A 320 27.36 -2.32 -14.20
C ALA A 320 27.02 -0.90 -14.67
N PRO A 321 26.73 0.04 -13.76
CA PRO A 321 26.67 1.42 -14.15
C PRO A 321 28.08 1.78 -14.68
N ASP A 322 28.15 2.36 -15.85
CA ASP A 322 29.44 2.81 -16.42
C ASP A 322 29.98 3.95 -15.56
N SER A 323 30.64 3.56 -14.45
CA SER A 323 31.12 4.46 -13.39
C SER A 323 32.13 5.51 -13.90
N LYS A 324 32.63 5.33 -15.11
CA LYS A 324 33.48 6.30 -15.79
C LYS A 324 32.68 7.37 -16.55
N LYS A 325 31.40 7.09 -16.83
CA LYS A 325 30.52 7.95 -17.64
C LYS A 325 29.33 8.51 -16.86
N LEU A 326 28.93 7.88 -15.74
CA LEU A 326 27.77 8.32 -14.98
C LEU A 326 28.17 8.85 -13.60
N MET A 327 27.96 10.14 -13.38
CA MET A 327 28.23 10.79 -12.08
C MET A 327 27.36 10.21 -10.96
N PHE A 328 26.14 9.76 -11.28
CA PHE A 328 25.12 9.27 -10.33
C PHE A 328 25.00 7.75 -10.29
N ALA A 329 26.04 7.03 -10.73
CA ALA A 329 26.01 5.57 -10.81
C ALA A 329 25.71 4.88 -9.45
N LYS A 330 26.23 5.44 -8.36
CA LYS A 330 26.04 4.91 -7.01
C LYS A 330 24.57 5.05 -6.54
N GLU A 331 24.00 6.22 -6.77
CA GLU A 331 22.61 6.53 -6.41
C GLU A 331 21.65 5.63 -7.18
N ILE A 332 21.86 5.47 -8.48
CA ILE A 332 21.08 4.57 -9.33
C ILE A 332 21.16 3.13 -8.81
N SER A 333 22.37 2.62 -8.53
CA SER A 333 22.54 1.28 -7.98
C SER A 333 21.85 1.10 -6.65
N THR A 334 21.87 2.09 -5.76
CA THR A 334 21.19 2.06 -4.48
C THR A 334 19.67 1.99 -4.67
N ILE A 335 19.12 2.80 -5.57
CA ILE A 335 17.68 2.79 -5.88
C ILE A 335 17.27 1.47 -6.52
N MET A 336 18.05 0.94 -7.46
CA MET A 336 17.80 -0.38 -8.06
C MET A 336 17.76 -1.49 -7.00
N TYR A 337 18.67 -1.45 -6.03
CA TYR A 337 18.67 -2.40 -4.92
C TYR A 337 17.42 -2.24 -4.03
N GLN A 338 17.00 -1.03 -3.70
CA GLN A 338 15.76 -0.76 -2.96
C GLN A 338 14.52 -1.27 -3.72
N ILE A 339 14.50 -1.11 -5.04
CA ILE A 339 13.43 -1.63 -5.90
C ILE A 339 13.42 -3.16 -5.88
N ALA A 340 14.57 -3.80 -6.02
CA ALA A 340 14.69 -5.25 -5.98
C ALA A 340 14.19 -5.83 -4.64
N LEU A 341 14.56 -5.18 -3.53
CA LEU A 341 14.08 -5.53 -2.19
C LEU A 341 12.56 -5.36 -2.03
N GLY A 342 11.99 -4.31 -2.61
CA GLY A 342 10.58 -3.94 -2.40
C GLY A 342 9.60 -4.60 -3.35
N ALA A 343 10.00 -4.84 -4.60
CA ALA A 343 9.05 -5.20 -5.66
C ALA A 343 9.16 -6.66 -6.12
N ARG A 344 10.21 -7.39 -5.72
CA ARG A 344 10.53 -8.73 -6.27
C ARG A 344 10.54 -8.76 -7.82
N VAL A 345 10.64 -7.59 -8.42
CA VAL A 345 10.67 -7.42 -9.86
C VAL A 345 12.11 -7.16 -10.25
N VAL A 346 12.69 -8.10 -10.94
CA VAL A 346 13.87 -7.79 -11.73
C VAL A 346 13.39 -6.93 -12.87
N VAL A 347 13.49 -5.68 -12.65
CA VAL A 347 13.25 -4.70 -13.69
C VAL A 347 14.42 -4.82 -14.66
N GLY A 348 14.19 -5.38 -15.83
CA GLY A 348 15.01 -5.07 -17.00
C GLY A 348 14.82 -3.58 -17.27
N LEU A 349 15.56 -2.76 -16.53
CA LEU A 349 15.60 -1.31 -16.68
C LEU A 349 16.67 -0.91 -17.64
#